data_a800977cb9da4e04b3ceba47bceb9787
#
_entry.id   a800977cb9da4e04b3ceba47bceb9787
#
_cell.length_a   1.000
_cell.length_b   1.000
_cell.length_c   1.000
_cell.angle_alpha   90.00
_cell.angle_beta   90.00
_cell.angle_gamma   90.00
#
_symmetry.space_group_name_H-M   'P 1'
#
loop_
_entity.id
_entity.type
_entity.pdbx_description
1 polymer ?
#
loop_
_entity_poly.entity_id
_entity_poly.type
_entity_poly.pdbx_seq_one_letter_code
_entity_poly.pdbx_strand_id
1 'polypeptide(L)'
;MTKTKETKKAPGETFKFEAVTKYEISKEDLINLLITVGQGSSYWAKICVNFRPNRAYKKGYLDMECEGCIAINKTDFNLNSKFYIEDMQCYEFEDNSEIEVIKDKTIKEFIEAIKKCLENPNYRSDFKSNLIEALTLKDYGMLDALDMDFIFQVFCFGRCVYG
;
A
#
# COMPACT_ATOMS: atom_id res chain seq x y z
N MET A 1 36.83 20.29 24.97
CA MET A 1 36.55 19.96 23.55
C MET A 1 35.89 18.58 23.49
N THR A 2 34.57 18.55 23.44
CA THR A 2 33.77 17.32 23.43
C THR A 2 33.47 16.96 21.99
N LYS A 3 34.06 15.87 21.50
CA LYS A 3 33.75 15.33 20.15
C LYS A 3 32.42 14.64 20.19
N THR A 4 31.40 15.22 19.57
CA THR A 4 30.12 14.59 19.28
C THR A 4 30.34 13.49 18.27
N LYS A 5 30.11 12.24 18.65
CA LYS A 5 30.10 11.11 17.73
C LYS A 5 28.81 11.19 16.91
N GLU A 6 28.93 11.50 15.61
CA GLU A 6 27.86 11.30 14.66
C GLU A 6 27.58 9.78 14.53
N THR A 7 26.45 9.35 15.02
CA THR A 7 25.91 8.02 14.76
C THR A 7 25.44 7.97 13.31
N LYS A 8 26.19 7.31 12.41
CA LYS A 8 25.74 6.96 11.06
C LYS A 8 24.50 6.10 11.20
N LYS A 9 23.34 6.60 10.78
CA LYS A 9 22.14 5.79 10.58
C LYS A 9 22.50 4.65 9.61
N ALA A 10 22.15 3.43 9.98
CA ALA A 10 22.26 2.29 9.08
C ALA A 10 21.43 2.57 7.83
N PRO A 11 21.90 2.22 6.63
CA PRO A 11 21.11 2.38 5.41
C PRO A 11 19.82 1.55 5.57
N GLY A 12 18.65 2.21 5.43
CA GLY A 12 17.35 1.55 5.48
C GLY A 12 17.24 0.47 4.39
N GLU A 13 16.43 -0.53 4.67
CA GLU A 13 16.10 -1.58 3.69
C GLU A 13 15.42 -0.96 2.47
N THR A 14 15.90 -1.28 1.24
CA THR A 14 15.34 -0.79 -0.02
C THR A 14 14.85 -1.95 -0.88
N PHE A 15 13.72 -1.74 -1.53
CA PHE A 15 13.15 -2.68 -2.49
C PHE A 15 13.35 -2.12 -3.90
N LYS A 16 13.81 -2.99 -4.83
CA LYS A 16 14.07 -2.63 -6.22
C LYS A 16 13.07 -3.31 -7.11
N PHE A 17 12.49 -2.55 -8.04
CA PHE A 17 11.69 -3.09 -9.12
C PHE A 17 12.00 -2.34 -10.42
N GLU A 18 11.86 -3.03 -11.54
CA GLU A 18 12.04 -2.46 -12.86
C GLU A 18 10.67 -2.31 -13.52
N ALA A 19 10.38 -1.10 -13.97
CA ALA A 19 9.29 -0.78 -14.88
C ALA A 19 9.93 -0.25 -16.19
N VAL A 20 9.24 0.60 -16.93
CA VAL A 20 9.85 1.33 -18.06
C VAL A 20 11.06 2.15 -17.59
N THR A 21 11.02 2.59 -16.32
CA THR A 21 12.14 3.19 -15.58
C THR A 21 12.40 2.35 -14.33
N LYS A 22 13.66 2.28 -13.88
CA LYS A 22 14.01 1.62 -12.61
C LYS A 22 13.68 2.55 -11.44
N TYR A 23 12.90 2.04 -10.51
CA TYR A 23 12.57 2.74 -9.27
C TYR A 23 13.16 1.98 -8.09
N GLU A 24 13.69 2.73 -7.12
CA GLU A 24 14.11 2.21 -5.82
C GLU A 24 13.22 2.86 -4.75
N ILE A 25 12.51 2.05 -3.99
CA ILE A 25 11.65 2.51 -2.92
C ILE A 25 12.16 1.97 -1.59
N SER A 26 12.36 2.85 -0.60
CA SER A 26 12.73 2.42 0.75
C SER A 26 11.53 1.77 1.44
N LYS A 27 11.78 1.03 2.51
CA LYS A 27 10.71 0.47 3.36
C LYS A 27 9.78 1.56 3.88
N GLU A 28 10.31 2.68 4.32
CA GLU A 28 9.55 3.81 4.83
C GLU A 28 8.69 4.45 3.73
N ASP A 29 9.26 4.71 2.56
CA ASP A 29 8.54 5.25 1.40
C ASP A 29 7.42 4.31 0.95
N LEU A 30 7.66 2.98 0.98
CA LEU A 30 6.66 1.99 0.62
C LEU A 30 5.50 1.96 1.63
N ILE A 31 5.77 2.12 2.92
CA ILE A 31 4.74 2.25 3.96
C ILE A 31 3.92 3.53 3.74
N ASN A 32 4.57 4.65 3.46
CA ASN A 32 3.89 5.91 3.17
C ASN A 32 2.99 5.81 1.92
N LEU A 33 3.48 5.20 0.85
CA LEU A 33 2.68 4.93 -0.35
C LEU A 33 1.47 4.03 -0.03
N LEU A 34 1.65 2.99 0.77
CA LEU A 34 0.56 2.10 1.17
C LEU A 34 -0.52 2.83 1.97
N ILE A 35 -0.12 3.70 2.90
CA ILE A 35 -1.05 4.53 3.69
C ILE A 35 -1.85 5.43 2.74
N THR A 36 -1.17 6.14 1.86
CA THR A 36 -1.78 7.04 0.89
C THR A 36 -2.78 6.30 -0.02
N VAL A 37 -2.35 5.18 -0.60
CA VAL A 37 -3.21 4.36 -1.47
C VAL A 37 -4.40 3.77 -0.70
N GLY A 38 -4.19 3.33 0.54
CA GLY A 38 -5.25 2.80 1.39
C GLY A 38 -6.30 3.86 1.75
N GLN A 39 -5.91 5.12 1.91
CA GLN A 39 -6.84 6.23 2.14
C GLN A 39 -7.77 6.46 0.94
N GLY A 40 -7.26 6.39 -0.29
CA GLY A 40 -8.06 6.49 -1.50
C GLY A 40 -9.16 5.43 -1.61
N SER A 41 -8.90 4.23 -1.08
CA SER A 41 -9.82 3.09 -1.12
C SER A 41 -10.72 2.96 0.13
N SER A 42 -10.72 3.95 1.03
CA SER A 42 -11.40 3.91 2.34
C SER A 42 -12.93 3.75 2.25
N TYR A 43 -13.53 4.05 1.12
CA TYR A 43 -14.98 3.92 0.91
C TYR A 43 -15.43 2.47 0.65
N TRP A 44 -14.53 1.57 0.26
CA TRP A 44 -14.87 0.18 0.00
C TRP A 44 -13.97 -0.85 0.71
N ALA A 45 -12.76 -0.47 1.13
CA ALA A 45 -11.81 -1.42 1.70
C ALA A 45 -11.37 -1.04 3.11
N LYS A 46 -11.25 -2.06 3.97
CA LYS A 46 -10.56 -2.00 5.26
C LYS A 46 -9.32 -2.86 5.20
N ILE A 47 -8.16 -2.28 5.47
CA ILE A 47 -6.87 -2.85 5.13
C ILE A 47 -6.03 -3.08 6.37
N CYS A 48 -5.53 -4.30 6.53
CA CYS A 48 -4.52 -4.62 7.53
C CYS A 48 -3.31 -5.25 6.85
N VAL A 49 -2.11 -4.80 7.18
CA VAL A 49 -0.86 -5.31 6.63
C VAL A 49 -0.01 -5.92 7.72
N ASN A 50 0.44 -7.14 7.50
CA ASN A 50 1.30 -7.91 8.40
C ASN A 50 0.65 -8.28 9.76
N PHE A 51 -0.66 -8.28 9.86
CA PHE A 51 -1.40 -8.84 11.00
C PHE A 51 -2.87 -9.13 10.63
N ARG A 52 -3.51 -9.98 11.42
CA ARG A 52 -4.95 -10.24 11.32
C ARG A 52 -5.72 -9.33 12.28
N PRO A 53 -6.80 -8.65 11.86
CA PRO A 53 -7.55 -7.69 12.69
C PRO A 53 -7.91 -8.21 14.08
N ASN A 54 -8.41 -9.44 14.17
CA ASN A 54 -8.86 -10.05 15.43
C ASN A 54 -7.72 -10.47 16.39
N ARG A 55 -6.45 -10.37 16.00
CA ARG A 55 -5.30 -10.70 16.84
C ARG A 55 -4.51 -9.48 17.32
N ALA A 56 -4.61 -8.35 16.62
CA ALA A 56 -3.84 -7.15 16.92
C ALA A 56 -4.12 -6.60 18.33
N TYR A 57 -5.40 -6.57 18.73
CA TYR A 57 -5.81 -6.02 20.02
C TYR A 57 -5.34 -6.83 21.25
N LYS A 58 -4.95 -8.09 21.07
CA LYS A 58 -4.58 -8.97 22.20
C LYS A 58 -3.11 -8.96 22.59
N LYS A 59 -2.21 -8.38 21.79
CA LYS A 59 -0.76 -8.50 22.01
C LYS A 59 0.02 -7.18 22.09
N GLY A 60 -0.63 -6.03 22.12
CA GLY A 60 0.06 -4.73 22.26
C GLY A 60 1.18 -4.56 21.24
N TYR A 61 0.85 -4.52 19.95
CA TYR A 61 1.83 -4.22 18.92
C TYR A 61 2.34 -2.80 19.10
N LEU A 62 3.63 -2.67 19.39
CA LEU A 62 4.26 -1.38 19.71
C LEU A 62 4.69 -0.59 18.46
N ASP A 63 4.61 -1.19 17.27
CA ASP A 63 5.09 -0.58 16.02
C ASP A 63 4.03 -0.61 14.93
N MET A 64 2.87 -0.03 15.25
CA MET A 64 1.73 0.09 14.35
C MET A 64 1.65 1.47 13.74
N GLU A 65 1.49 1.53 12.41
CA GLU A 65 1.04 2.72 11.70
C GLU A 65 -0.44 2.53 11.36
N CYS A 66 -1.30 3.42 11.83
CA CYS A 66 -2.73 3.36 11.59
C CYS A 66 -3.22 4.72 11.11
N GLU A 67 -3.87 4.74 9.95
CA GLU A 67 -4.50 5.93 9.43
C GLU A 67 -5.80 5.57 8.70
N GLY A 68 -6.92 6.07 9.23
CA GLY A 68 -8.24 5.80 8.66
C GLY A 68 -8.57 4.30 8.61
N CYS A 69 -8.72 3.78 7.40
CA CYS A 69 -9.08 2.38 7.15
C CYS A 69 -7.88 1.44 6.97
N ILE A 70 -6.64 1.95 7.01
CA ILE A 70 -5.43 1.14 6.88
C ILE A 70 -4.65 1.07 8.19
N ALA A 71 -4.17 -0.13 8.53
CA ALA A 71 -3.30 -0.36 9.66
C ALA A 71 -2.15 -1.28 9.24
N ILE A 72 -0.92 -0.88 9.54
CA ILE A 72 0.30 -1.59 9.15
C ILE A 72 1.11 -1.94 10.38
N ASN A 73 1.41 -3.22 10.57
CA ASN A 73 2.41 -3.64 11.55
C ASN A 73 3.80 -3.61 10.88
N LYS A 74 4.66 -2.71 11.37
CA LYS A 74 6.00 -2.50 10.82
C LYS A 74 7.01 -3.56 11.28
N THR A 75 6.69 -4.32 12.33
CA THR A 75 7.54 -5.42 12.81
C THR A 75 7.63 -6.48 11.72
N ASP A 76 8.86 -6.84 11.35
CA ASP A 76 9.16 -7.82 10.30
C ASP A 76 8.54 -7.51 8.93
N PHE A 77 8.17 -6.25 8.68
CA PHE A 77 7.63 -5.83 7.39
C PHE A 77 8.66 -6.03 6.27
N ASN A 78 8.27 -6.81 5.26
CA ASN A 78 9.10 -7.19 4.11
C ASN A 78 8.22 -7.54 2.89
N LEU A 79 8.83 -7.96 1.78
CA LEU A 79 8.13 -8.29 0.54
C LEU A 79 7.09 -9.42 0.67
N ASN A 80 7.22 -10.29 1.68
CA ASN A 80 6.28 -11.38 1.93
C ASN A 80 5.20 -11.01 2.97
N SER A 81 5.23 -9.78 3.50
CA SER A 81 4.19 -9.29 4.41
C SER A 81 2.83 -9.35 3.73
N LYS A 82 1.84 -9.89 4.45
CA LYS A 82 0.53 -10.22 3.89
C LYS A 82 -0.49 -9.13 4.17
N PHE A 83 -1.38 -8.93 3.21
CA PHE A 83 -2.58 -8.13 3.34
C PHE A 83 -3.76 -8.95 3.88
N TYR A 84 -4.60 -8.30 4.65
CA TYR A 84 -5.95 -8.72 5.01
C TYR A 84 -6.87 -7.56 4.66
N ILE A 85 -7.69 -7.75 3.65
CA ILE A 85 -8.55 -6.72 3.07
C ILE A 85 -9.98 -7.20 3.22
N GLU A 86 -10.80 -6.41 3.91
CA GLU A 86 -12.24 -6.59 4.01
C GLU A 86 -12.90 -5.65 3.00
N ASP A 87 -13.67 -6.20 2.06
CA ASP A 87 -14.48 -5.42 1.14
C ASP A 87 -15.77 -4.99 1.86
N MET A 88 -15.90 -3.68 2.11
CA MET A 88 -17.02 -3.11 2.86
C MET A 88 -18.26 -2.86 1.99
N GLN A 89 -18.14 -2.89 0.67
CA GLN A 89 -19.30 -2.69 -0.23
C GLN A 89 -20.25 -3.87 -0.20
N CYS A 90 -19.78 -5.05 0.21
CA CYS A 90 -20.63 -6.21 0.42
C CYS A 90 -21.63 -6.06 1.57
N TYR A 91 -21.51 -5.01 2.40
CA TYR A 91 -22.44 -4.76 3.51
C TYR A 91 -23.76 -4.08 3.11
N GLU A 92 -23.85 -3.47 1.94
CA GLU A 92 -25.06 -2.73 1.51
C GLU A 92 -26.19 -3.64 1.00
N PHE A 93 -25.92 -4.91 0.78
CA PHE A 93 -26.96 -5.88 0.42
C PHE A 93 -27.42 -6.62 1.68
N GLU A 94 -28.69 -6.46 2.05
CA GLU A 94 -29.37 -7.05 3.22
C GLU A 94 -29.33 -8.59 3.30
N ASP A 95 -28.54 -9.24 2.51
CA ASP A 95 -28.34 -10.67 2.56
C ASP A 95 -26.99 -10.95 3.26
N ASN A 96 -27.00 -11.86 4.25
CA ASN A 96 -25.83 -12.31 5.02
C ASN A 96 -24.71 -12.94 4.14
N SER A 97 -24.43 -12.34 2.99
CA SER A 97 -23.33 -12.73 2.14
C SER A 97 -22.02 -12.51 2.88
N GLU A 98 -21.24 -13.54 2.97
CA GLU A 98 -19.92 -13.53 3.60
C GLU A 98 -19.09 -12.36 3.06
N ILE A 99 -18.56 -11.54 3.97
CA ILE A 99 -17.60 -10.47 3.65
C ILE A 99 -16.52 -11.09 2.78
N GLU A 100 -16.37 -10.61 1.55
CA GLU A 100 -15.31 -11.08 0.68
C GLU A 100 -13.97 -10.59 1.23
N VAL A 101 -13.25 -11.47 1.88
CA VAL A 101 -11.92 -11.17 2.42
C VAL A 101 -10.88 -11.56 1.39
N ILE A 102 -10.25 -10.57 0.78
CA ILE A 102 -9.09 -10.81 -0.08
C ILE A 102 -7.91 -11.19 0.82
N LYS A 103 -7.52 -12.46 0.76
CA LYS A 103 -6.46 -13.04 1.58
C LYS A 103 -5.23 -13.32 0.74
N ASP A 104 -4.10 -13.41 1.45
CA ASP A 104 -2.83 -13.92 0.92
C ASP A 104 -2.14 -13.06 -0.15
N LYS A 105 -2.63 -11.87 -0.45
CA LYS A 105 -1.87 -10.87 -1.20
C LYS A 105 -0.65 -10.41 -0.40
N THR A 106 0.44 -10.12 -1.10
CA THR A 106 1.72 -9.75 -0.48
C THR A 106 2.19 -8.36 -0.92
N ILE A 107 3.13 -7.79 -0.21
CA ILE A 107 3.80 -6.54 -0.59
C ILE A 107 4.49 -6.68 -1.96
N LYS A 108 5.05 -7.85 -2.27
CA LYS A 108 5.62 -8.12 -3.58
C LYS A 108 4.58 -7.97 -4.70
N GLU A 109 3.38 -8.52 -4.51
CA GLU A 109 2.28 -8.40 -5.48
C GLU A 109 1.76 -6.96 -5.59
N PHE A 110 1.81 -6.17 -4.50
CA PHE A 110 1.48 -4.75 -4.55
C PHE A 110 2.48 -3.97 -5.42
N ILE A 111 3.78 -4.23 -5.31
CA ILE A 111 4.80 -3.65 -6.18
C ILE A 111 4.59 -4.06 -7.65
N GLU A 112 4.23 -5.31 -7.90
CA GLU A 112 3.89 -5.77 -9.26
C GLU A 112 2.64 -5.07 -9.82
N ALA A 113 1.67 -4.74 -8.97
CA ALA A 113 0.51 -3.95 -9.40
C ALA A 113 0.89 -2.52 -9.77
N ILE A 114 1.78 -1.86 -9.02
CA ILE A 114 2.34 -0.55 -9.37
C ILE A 114 3.02 -0.62 -10.73
N LYS A 115 3.88 -1.62 -10.94
CA LYS A 115 4.53 -1.86 -12.22
C LYS A 115 3.53 -2.02 -13.35
N LYS A 116 2.48 -2.81 -13.14
CA LYS A 116 1.38 -2.98 -14.11
C LYS A 116 0.67 -1.66 -14.42
N CYS A 117 0.47 -0.80 -13.42
CA CYS A 117 -0.09 0.53 -13.61
C CYS A 117 0.77 1.40 -14.52
N LEU A 118 2.08 1.33 -14.39
CA LEU A 118 3.02 2.09 -15.21
C LEU A 118 3.14 1.56 -16.65
N GLU A 119 3.13 0.25 -16.83
CA GLU A 119 3.43 -0.41 -18.11
C GLU A 119 2.21 -0.60 -19.01
N ASN A 120 0.99 -0.67 -18.47
CA ASN A 120 -0.21 -0.95 -19.27
C ASN A 120 -0.56 0.25 -20.17
N PRO A 121 -0.51 0.07 -21.52
CA PRO A 121 -0.75 1.17 -22.46
C PRO A 121 -2.20 1.69 -22.43
N ASN A 122 -3.15 0.91 -21.91
CA ASN A 122 -4.55 1.27 -21.86
C ASN A 122 -4.94 2.16 -20.67
N TYR A 123 -4.02 2.36 -19.71
CA TYR A 123 -4.29 3.25 -18.59
C TYR A 123 -4.02 4.70 -18.96
N ARG A 124 -4.76 5.63 -18.36
CA ARG A 124 -4.70 7.07 -18.61
C ARG A 124 -3.26 7.59 -18.48
N SER A 125 -2.86 8.46 -19.40
CA SER A 125 -1.51 9.03 -19.41
C SER A 125 -1.24 9.99 -18.27
N ASP A 126 -2.26 10.76 -17.85
CA ASP A 126 -2.19 11.68 -16.70
C ASP A 126 -1.96 10.90 -15.40
N PHE A 127 -2.73 9.84 -15.15
CA PHE A 127 -2.51 8.93 -14.02
C PHE A 127 -1.07 8.40 -13.98
N LYS A 128 -0.55 7.92 -15.13
CA LYS A 128 0.82 7.42 -15.19
C LYS A 128 1.84 8.51 -14.89
N SER A 129 1.63 9.72 -15.39
CA SER A 129 2.51 10.86 -15.13
C SER A 129 2.53 11.19 -13.65
N ASN A 130 1.37 11.26 -13.00
CA ASN A 130 1.23 11.49 -11.56
C ASN A 130 1.96 10.41 -10.76
N LEU A 131 1.77 9.13 -11.13
CA LEU A 131 2.41 8.01 -10.45
C LEU A 131 3.93 8.03 -10.62
N ILE A 132 4.45 8.32 -11.83
CA ILE A 132 5.88 8.48 -12.10
C ILE A 132 6.47 9.59 -11.25
N GLU A 133 5.79 10.73 -11.20
CA GLU A 133 6.24 11.91 -10.45
C GLU A 133 6.24 11.62 -8.94
N ALA A 134 5.16 11.03 -8.41
CA ALA A 134 5.06 10.63 -7.02
C ALA A 134 6.17 9.65 -6.59
N LEU A 135 6.47 8.66 -7.43
CA LEU A 135 7.56 7.69 -7.18
C LEU A 135 8.95 8.33 -7.27
N THR A 136 9.13 9.30 -8.18
CA THR A 136 10.42 9.97 -8.40
C THR A 136 10.74 10.95 -7.30
N LEU A 137 9.75 11.75 -6.90
CA LEU A 137 9.90 12.78 -5.86
C LEU A 137 9.68 12.21 -4.44
N LYS A 138 9.16 10.98 -4.33
CA LYS A 138 8.73 10.36 -3.06
C LYS A 138 7.69 11.19 -2.33
N ASP A 139 6.87 11.92 -3.09
CA ASP A 139 5.74 12.72 -2.63
C ASP A 139 4.43 12.07 -3.10
N TYR A 140 3.90 11.20 -2.28
CA TYR A 140 2.69 10.43 -2.59
C TYR A 140 1.41 11.26 -2.43
N GLY A 141 1.48 12.42 -1.81
CA GLY A 141 0.39 13.39 -1.75
C GLY A 141 0.03 14.01 -3.11
N MET A 142 0.85 13.78 -4.14
CA MET A 142 0.55 14.18 -5.52
C MET A 142 -0.50 13.28 -6.20
N LEU A 143 -0.73 12.09 -5.69
CA LEU A 143 -1.78 11.19 -6.18
C LEU A 143 -3.14 11.67 -5.65
N ASP A 144 -4.11 11.84 -6.53
CA ASP A 144 -5.47 12.12 -6.10
C ASP A 144 -6.18 10.85 -5.60
N ALA A 145 -7.36 11.02 -5.00
CA ALA A 145 -8.11 9.90 -4.42
C ALA A 145 -8.46 8.83 -5.47
N LEU A 146 -8.71 9.23 -6.72
CA LEU A 146 -9.02 8.29 -7.81
C LEU A 146 -7.78 7.52 -8.26
N ASP A 147 -6.63 8.19 -8.34
CA ASP A 147 -5.36 7.57 -8.68
C ASP A 147 -4.96 6.53 -7.62
N MET A 148 -5.11 6.88 -6.33
CA MET A 148 -4.83 6.00 -5.20
C MET A 148 -5.73 4.77 -5.21
N ASP A 149 -7.04 4.97 -5.36
CA ASP A 149 -8.01 3.89 -5.41
C ASP A 149 -7.79 2.98 -6.62
N PHE A 150 -7.48 3.55 -7.77
CA PHE A 150 -7.18 2.79 -8.97
C PHE A 150 -6.00 1.83 -8.78
N ILE A 151 -4.90 2.30 -8.16
CA ILE A 151 -3.73 1.44 -7.84
C ILE A 151 -4.16 0.27 -6.95
N PHE A 152 -4.98 0.55 -5.92
CA PHE A 152 -5.40 -0.47 -4.98
C PHE A 152 -6.36 -1.49 -5.61
N GLN A 153 -7.28 -1.05 -6.46
CA GLN A 153 -8.16 -1.96 -7.22
C GLN A 153 -7.37 -2.84 -8.20
N VAL A 154 -6.38 -2.28 -8.89
CA VAL A 154 -5.48 -3.08 -9.75
C VAL A 154 -4.71 -4.12 -8.93
N PHE A 155 -4.29 -3.78 -7.73
CA PHE A 155 -3.68 -4.73 -6.81
C PHE A 155 -4.65 -5.85 -6.39
N CYS A 156 -5.85 -5.50 -5.97
CA CYS A 156 -6.83 -6.47 -5.48
C CYS A 156 -7.40 -7.35 -6.59
N PHE A 157 -7.83 -6.75 -7.70
CA PHE A 157 -8.66 -7.38 -8.73
C PHE A 157 -7.96 -7.49 -10.08
N GLY A 158 -6.78 -6.90 -10.24
CA GLY A 158 -6.07 -6.82 -11.53
C GLY A 158 -6.65 -5.81 -12.51
N ARG A 159 -7.73 -5.10 -12.15
CA ARG A 159 -8.43 -4.07 -12.94
C ARG A 159 -9.20 -3.13 -12.02
N CYS A 160 -9.71 -2.01 -12.56
CA CYS A 160 -10.71 -1.18 -11.88
C CYS A 160 -12.06 -1.91 -11.87
N VAL A 161 -12.71 -1.97 -10.72
CA VAL A 161 -14.02 -2.63 -10.47
C VAL A 161 -15.03 -1.61 -9.96
N TYR A 162 -14.62 -0.78 -9.02
CA TYR A 162 -15.42 0.31 -8.45
C TYR A 162 -15.04 1.62 -9.16
N GLY A 163 -15.99 2.41 -9.55
CA GLY A 163 -15.75 3.66 -10.27
C GLY A 163 -16.71 4.75 -9.88
#